data_026e4e514a308ac64b84005419772e55
#
_entry.id   026e4e514a308ac64b84005419772e55
#
_cell.length_a   1.000
_cell.length_b   1.000
_cell.length_c   1.000
_cell.angle_alpha   90.00
_cell.angle_beta   90.00
_cell.angle_gamma   90.00
#
_symmetry.space_group_name_H-M   'P 1'
#
loop_
_entity.id
_entity.type
_entity.pdbx_description
1 polymer ?
#
loop_
_entity_poly.entity_id
_entity_poly.type
_entity_poly.pdbx_seq_one_letter_code
_entity_poly.pdbx_strand_id
1 'polypeptide(L)'
;MGGVLTRTALIAVLLVACSDTSLHAATTAKQPLRLFAPTSVWNAPVGHGALDPSSKRRMRALVAEVEREIHGGTGPWISDVESSTPFYVVPAHQRRVFVKLDTGSWGAELQQALARGVPIPRTARAAAGPDEHLSVYQPATDTLWEFWKAVRRSDGWHASWGGVMEHVSSSPGYFTGTSYPGLTAPSGWNWGASATSLPVIGGTVRISELRAGVVRHALALAIPEACARVFTWPAQRTDGFSRARNCLPEGAHLRLDPRLDLSRLQLPPVTRILAEAAQRYGIIVRDVSHHSVGFYAEDPTRTGRNPYLGAHGLYDGLRPWSFLPQFPWSHLQLLQMHTCASAPCLPKPGGHAL
;
A
#
# COMPACT_ATOMS: atom_id res chain seq x y z
N MET A 1 -53.71 74.59 -47.12
CA MET A 1 -53.72 73.19 -47.41
C MET A 1 -52.46 72.59 -46.81
N GLY A 2 -52.59 72.06 -45.63
CA GLY A 2 -51.45 71.65 -44.83
C GLY A 2 -51.23 70.15 -44.94
N GLY A 3 -49.98 69.78 -45.15
CA GLY A 3 -49.51 68.40 -45.10
C GLY A 3 -48.75 68.15 -43.78
N VAL A 4 -49.29 67.22 -43.00
CA VAL A 4 -48.69 66.81 -41.75
C VAL A 4 -47.68 65.73 -42.02
N LEU A 5 -46.42 66.00 -41.64
CA LEU A 5 -45.31 65.00 -41.63
C LEU A 5 -45.28 64.26 -40.30
N THR A 6 -45.56 62.99 -40.31
CA THR A 6 -45.47 62.09 -39.20
C THR A 6 -43.98 61.54 -39.12
N ARG A 7 -43.30 61.85 -38.06
CA ARG A 7 -41.95 61.28 -37.75
C ARG A 7 -42.15 60.01 -36.96
N THR A 8 -41.77 58.87 -37.55
CA THR A 8 -41.70 57.59 -36.88
C THR A 8 -40.29 57.46 -36.15
N ALA A 9 -40.32 57.36 -34.82
CA ALA A 9 -39.13 57.11 -34.04
C ALA A 9 -38.89 55.59 -33.89
N LEU A 10 -37.77 55.10 -34.39
CA LEU A 10 -37.30 53.75 -34.14
C LEU A 10 -36.63 53.70 -32.77
N ILE A 11 -37.17 52.92 -31.84
CA ILE A 11 -36.52 52.59 -30.58
C ILE A 11 -35.74 51.31 -30.80
N ALA A 12 -34.39 51.39 -30.79
CA ALA A 12 -33.49 50.24 -30.76
C ALA A 12 -33.35 49.74 -29.33
N VAL A 13 -33.89 48.57 -29.07
CA VAL A 13 -33.69 47.84 -27.79
C VAL A 13 -32.36 47.08 -27.86
N LEU A 14 -31.35 47.53 -27.13
CA LEU A 14 -30.11 46.78 -26.91
C LEU A 14 -30.36 45.70 -25.86
N LEU A 15 -30.40 44.44 -26.29
CA LEU A 15 -30.36 43.27 -25.43
C LEU A 15 -28.89 43.05 -25.02
N VAL A 16 -28.54 43.42 -23.79
CA VAL A 16 -27.26 43.03 -23.16
C VAL A 16 -27.42 41.58 -22.68
N ALA A 17 -26.85 40.64 -23.41
CA ALA A 17 -26.71 39.27 -22.96
C ALA A 17 -25.58 39.21 -21.88
N CYS A 18 -25.96 39.16 -20.61
CA CYS A 18 -25.09 38.78 -19.53
C CYS A 18 -24.74 37.28 -19.65
N SER A 19 -23.59 36.97 -20.22
CA SER A 19 -23.05 35.63 -20.18
C SER A 19 -22.45 35.40 -18.77
N ASP A 20 -23.21 34.78 -17.88
CA ASP A 20 -22.71 34.23 -16.61
C ASP A 20 -21.76 33.08 -16.93
N THR A 21 -20.49 33.39 -17.13
CA THR A 21 -19.41 32.42 -17.08
C THR A 21 -19.13 32.06 -15.62
N SER A 22 -19.93 31.11 -15.12
CA SER A 22 -19.59 30.43 -13.85
C SER A 22 -18.27 29.67 -14.03
N LEU A 23 -17.16 30.32 -13.69
CA LEU A 23 -15.88 29.65 -13.47
C LEU A 23 -16.07 28.68 -12.29
N HIS A 24 -16.47 27.44 -12.59
CA HIS A 24 -16.28 26.34 -11.67
C HIS A 24 -14.77 26.20 -11.46
N ALA A 25 -14.26 26.78 -10.38
CA ALA A 25 -12.95 26.46 -9.86
C ALA A 25 -12.97 24.96 -9.54
N ALA A 26 -12.46 24.16 -10.48
CA ALA A 26 -12.16 22.76 -10.21
C ALA A 26 -11.19 22.77 -9.04
N THR A 27 -11.69 22.44 -7.85
CA THR A 27 -10.86 22.17 -6.68
C THR A 27 -9.98 21.00 -7.09
N THR A 28 -8.73 21.26 -7.45
CA THR A 28 -7.76 20.23 -7.78
C THR A 28 -7.61 19.37 -6.53
N ALA A 29 -8.32 18.24 -6.50
CA ALA A 29 -8.18 17.27 -5.42
C ALA A 29 -6.69 16.95 -5.30
N LYS A 30 -6.12 17.27 -4.15
CA LYS A 30 -4.69 17.04 -3.89
C LYS A 30 -4.41 15.57 -4.16
N GLN A 31 -3.56 15.29 -5.13
CA GLN A 31 -3.18 13.91 -5.50
C GLN A 31 -2.71 13.17 -4.24
N PRO A 32 -3.12 11.91 -4.06
CA PRO A 32 -2.64 11.10 -2.94
C PRO A 32 -1.10 11.10 -2.89
N LEU A 33 -0.57 11.17 -1.67
CA LEU A 33 0.88 11.15 -1.44
C LEU A 33 1.49 9.91 -2.09
N ARG A 34 2.50 10.09 -2.92
CA ARG A 34 3.28 8.99 -3.48
C ARG A 34 4.53 8.78 -2.65
N LEU A 35 4.68 7.58 -2.10
CA LEU A 35 5.92 7.12 -1.47
C LEU A 35 6.78 6.40 -2.52
N PHE A 36 8.08 6.35 -2.27
CA PHE A 36 9.09 5.65 -3.08
C PHE A 36 9.28 6.20 -4.50
N ALA A 37 10.36 5.78 -5.14
CA ALA A 37 10.68 6.19 -6.51
C ALA A 37 9.59 5.76 -7.51
N PRO A 38 9.42 6.49 -8.62
CA PRO A 38 8.55 6.04 -9.71
C PRO A 38 8.89 4.65 -10.24
N THR A 39 10.16 4.26 -10.16
CA THR A 39 10.72 2.97 -10.58
C THR A 39 10.80 1.95 -9.45
N SER A 40 10.26 2.26 -8.26
CA SER A 40 10.25 1.34 -7.13
C SER A 40 9.39 0.11 -7.41
N VAL A 41 9.62 -0.96 -6.66
CA VAL A 41 8.84 -2.21 -6.76
C VAL A 41 7.33 -2.01 -6.54
N TRP A 42 6.93 -0.91 -5.90
CA TRP A 42 5.53 -0.57 -5.67
C TRP A 42 4.95 0.29 -6.81
N ASN A 43 5.72 1.19 -7.38
CA ASN A 43 5.22 2.23 -8.27
C ASN A 43 5.42 1.95 -9.75
N ALA A 44 6.38 1.07 -10.11
CA ALA A 44 6.62 0.70 -11.49
C ALA A 44 5.47 -0.14 -12.05
N PRO A 45 4.91 0.20 -13.22
CA PRO A 45 3.95 -0.67 -13.88
C PRO A 45 4.58 -2.01 -14.26
N VAL A 46 3.90 -3.11 -13.99
CA VAL A 46 4.41 -4.47 -14.28
C VAL A 46 4.38 -4.85 -15.76
N GLY A 47 3.69 -4.06 -16.59
CA GLY A 47 3.67 -4.24 -18.04
C GLY A 47 3.41 -5.68 -18.50
N HIS A 48 4.18 -6.12 -19.49
CA HIS A 48 4.16 -7.48 -20.04
C HIS A 48 5.30 -8.36 -19.48
N GLY A 49 5.72 -8.15 -18.23
CA GLY A 49 6.77 -8.94 -17.58
C GLY A 49 6.60 -10.45 -17.81
N ALA A 50 7.72 -11.16 -17.99
CA ALA A 50 7.71 -12.59 -18.22
C ALA A 50 7.07 -13.37 -17.08
N LEU A 51 6.32 -14.41 -17.40
CA LEU A 51 5.70 -15.27 -16.41
C LEU A 51 6.70 -16.30 -15.88
N ASP A 52 6.59 -16.61 -14.61
CA ASP A 52 7.31 -17.72 -14.00
C ASP A 52 6.82 -19.04 -14.61
N PRO A 53 7.70 -20.00 -14.93
CA PRO A 53 7.29 -21.31 -15.47
C PRO A 53 6.31 -22.06 -14.56
N SER A 54 6.33 -21.78 -13.24
CA SER A 54 5.42 -22.37 -12.29
C SER A 54 4.11 -21.59 -12.11
N SER A 55 3.92 -20.45 -12.80
CA SER A 55 2.80 -19.52 -12.62
C SER A 55 1.45 -20.26 -12.60
N LYS A 56 1.13 -21.01 -13.64
CA LYS A 56 -0.15 -21.72 -13.72
C LYS A 56 -0.41 -22.66 -12.53
N ARG A 57 0.62 -23.36 -12.05
CA ARG A 57 0.50 -24.32 -10.94
C ARG A 57 0.32 -23.62 -9.61
N ARG A 58 1.13 -22.58 -9.33
CA ARG A 58 1.09 -21.82 -8.08
C ARG A 58 -0.19 -20.98 -7.98
N MET A 59 -0.61 -20.35 -9.09
CA MET A 59 -1.87 -19.59 -9.10
C MET A 59 -3.08 -20.47 -8.88
N ARG A 60 -3.13 -21.70 -9.43
CA ARG A 60 -4.20 -22.64 -9.10
C ARG A 60 -4.25 -22.97 -7.61
N ALA A 61 -3.09 -23.13 -6.96
CA ALA A 61 -3.07 -23.41 -5.53
C ALA A 61 -3.60 -22.21 -4.71
N LEU A 62 -3.21 -20.98 -5.06
CA LEU A 62 -3.71 -19.77 -4.42
C LEU A 62 -5.23 -19.59 -4.64
N VAL A 63 -5.71 -19.82 -5.86
CA VAL A 63 -7.14 -19.72 -6.18
C VAL A 63 -7.94 -20.77 -5.40
N ALA A 64 -7.45 -22.01 -5.33
CA ALA A 64 -8.10 -23.07 -4.54
C ALA A 64 -8.14 -22.72 -3.04
N GLU A 65 -7.12 -22.02 -2.52
CA GLU A 65 -7.16 -21.47 -1.16
C GLU A 65 -8.29 -20.46 -1.00
N VAL A 66 -8.31 -19.44 -1.87
CA VAL A 66 -9.37 -18.43 -1.86
C VAL A 66 -10.76 -19.04 -1.96
N GLU A 67 -10.94 -20.03 -2.83
CA GLU A 67 -12.22 -20.75 -2.96
C GLU A 67 -12.62 -21.48 -1.68
N ARG A 68 -11.67 -22.12 -0.98
CA ARG A 68 -11.92 -22.75 0.33
C ARG A 68 -12.35 -21.72 1.36
N GLU A 69 -11.68 -20.57 1.40
CA GLU A 69 -12.00 -19.48 2.32
C GLU A 69 -13.40 -18.90 2.05
N ILE A 70 -13.78 -18.71 0.79
CA ILE A 70 -15.11 -18.26 0.39
C ILE A 70 -16.17 -19.26 0.87
N HIS A 71 -15.97 -20.55 0.59
CA HIS A 71 -16.90 -21.61 1.01
C HIS A 71 -16.97 -21.74 2.53
N GLY A 72 -15.85 -21.55 3.22
CA GLY A 72 -15.76 -21.61 4.68
C GLY A 72 -16.23 -20.34 5.40
N GLY A 73 -16.46 -19.25 4.67
CA GLY A 73 -16.83 -17.96 5.25
C GLY A 73 -15.68 -17.28 6.03
N THR A 74 -14.43 -17.64 5.73
CA THR A 74 -13.23 -17.15 6.45
C THR A 74 -12.42 -16.12 5.68
N GLY A 75 -12.74 -15.87 4.44
CA GLY A 75 -12.03 -14.91 3.59
C GLY A 75 -12.52 -14.92 2.13
N PRO A 76 -11.80 -14.31 1.21
CA PRO A 76 -10.60 -13.47 1.40
C PRO A 76 -10.91 -12.18 2.17
N TRP A 77 -9.89 -11.55 2.74
CA TRP A 77 -10.02 -10.42 3.65
C TRP A 77 -9.25 -9.18 3.19
N ILE A 78 -9.50 -8.04 3.86
CA ILE A 78 -8.65 -6.86 3.83
C ILE A 78 -8.43 -6.36 5.26
N SER A 79 -7.17 -6.33 5.68
CA SER A 79 -6.77 -5.86 7.00
C SER A 79 -6.81 -4.33 7.00
N ASP A 80 -7.82 -3.77 7.62
CA ASP A 80 -8.07 -2.34 7.71
C ASP A 80 -8.10 -1.81 9.17
N VAL A 81 -8.08 -2.70 10.15
CA VAL A 81 -8.02 -2.39 11.58
C VAL A 81 -6.99 -3.26 12.29
N GLU A 82 -7.23 -4.58 12.36
CA GLU A 82 -6.28 -5.52 12.94
C GLU A 82 -5.21 -5.91 11.92
N SER A 83 -3.97 -6.08 12.37
CA SER A 83 -2.82 -6.41 11.51
C SER A 83 -2.67 -5.47 10.30
N SER A 84 -3.15 -4.24 10.46
CA SER A 84 -3.05 -3.14 9.50
C SER A 84 -1.95 -2.16 9.94
N THR A 85 -1.90 -0.98 9.36
CA THR A 85 -0.88 0.02 9.71
C THR A 85 -1.49 1.42 9.70
N PRO A 86 -1.55 2.12 10.85
CA PRO A 86 -1.85 3.53 10.88
C PRO A 86 -0.67 4.32 10.30
N PHE A 87 -0.97 5.23 9.39
CA PHE A 87 0.02 6.01 8.67
C PHE A 87 -0.05 7.49 9.04
N TYR A 88 0.95 7.98 9.77
CA TYR A 88 1.03 9.36 10.24
C TYR A 88 1.95 10.19 9.34
N VAL A 89 1.39 11.03 8.50
CA VAL A 89 2.17 12.06 7.79
C VAL A 89 2.26 13.30 8.67
N VAL A 90 3.48 13.71 9.03
CA VAL A 90 3.71 14.71 10.06
C VAL A 90 4.42 15.96 9.50
N PRO A 91 4.16 17.16 10.07
CA PRO A 91 4.80 18.39 9.65
C PRO A 91 6.28 18.45 10.09
N ALA A 92 7.06 19.37 9.48
CA ALA A 92 8.49 19.55 9.77
C ALA A 92 8.79 19.80 11.26
N HIS A 93 7.91 20.54 11.93
CA HIS A 93 8.07 20.91 13.35
C HIS A 93 7.45 19.91 14.33
N GLN A 94 7.03 18.73 13.89
CA GLN A 94 6.52 17.69 14.79
C GLN A 94 7.55 17.35 15.86
N ARG A 95 7.15 17.46 17.14
CA ARG A 95 8.01 17.10 18.27
C ARG A 95 8.46 15.64 18.14
N ARG A 96 9.74 15.41 18.38
CA ARG A 96 10.33 14.06 18.37
C ARG A 96 10.28 13.46 19.77
N VAL A 97 10.13 12.14 19.81
CA VAL A 97 10.17 11.30 21.00
C VAL A 97 11.14 10.16 20.80
N PHE A 98 11.74 9.66 21.86
CA PHE A 98 12.58 8.48 21.79
C PHE A 98 11.71 7.23 21.67
N VAL A 99 12.19 6.26 20.88
CA VAL A 99 11.63 4.91 20.79
C VAL A 99 12.72 3.96 21.23
N LYS A 100 12.43 3.16 22.26
CA LYS A 100 13.33 2.14 22.78
C LYS A 100 13.01 0.80 22.13
N LEU A 101 14.03 0.14 21.61
CA LEU A 101 13.88 -1.22 21.10
C LEU A 101 14.05 -2.24 22.23
N ASP A 102 13.13 -3.19 22.29
CA ASP A 102 13.14 -4.27 23.29
C ASP A 102 13.89 -5.53 22.78
N THR A 103 14.89 -5.34 21.91
CA THR A 103 15.62 -6.42 21.20
C THR A 103 17.04 -6.66 21.71
N GLY A 104 17.47 -5.91 22.71
CA GLY A 104 18.85 -6.01 23.17
C GLY A 104 19.91 -5.62 22.12
N SER A 105 21.08 -6.23 22.17
CA SER A 105 22.24 -5.82 21.36
C SER A 105 22.10 -6.05 19.85
N TRP A 106 21.27 -6.99 19.40
CA TRP A 106 21.10 -7.24 17.96
C TRP A 106 20.34 -6.11 17.24
N GLY A 107 19.64 -5.24 17.97
CA GLY A 107 19.00 -4.03 17.45
C GLY A 107 19.84 -2.76 17.58
N ALA A 108 21.12 -2.83 17.95
CA ALA A 108 21.94 -1.68 18.32
C ALA A 108 22.04 -0.62 17.20
N GLU A 109 22.23 -1.02 15.94
CA GLU A 109 22.32 -0.07 14.82
C GLU A 109 20.99 0.64 14.57
N LEU A 110 19.86 -0.08 14.61
CA LEU A 110 18.54 0.53 14.49
C LEU A 110 18.28 1.47 15.68
N GLN A 111 18.66 1.05 16.91
CA GLN A 111 18.55 1.92 18.09
C GLN A 111 19.38 3.20 17.93
N GLN A 112 20.57 3.11 17.35
CA GLN A 112 21.41 4.27 17.04
C GLN A 112 20.73 5.19 16.00
N ALA A 113 20.12 4.64 14.95
CA ALA A 113 19.37 5.43 13.98
C ALA A 113 18.17 6.13 14.61
N LEU A 114 17.53 5.52 15.61
CA LEU A 114 16.43 6.11 16.37
C LEU A 114 16.86 7.15 17.42
N ALA A 115 18.18 7.30 17.71
CA ALA A 115 18.68 8.21 18.73
C ALA A 115 18.36 9.70 18.44
N ARG A 116 18.14 10.07 17.17
CA ARG A 116 17.66 11.42 16.79
C ARG A 116 16.20 11.67 17.15
N GLY A 117 15.52 10.67 17.70
CA GLY A 117 14.10 10.68 17.98
C GLY A 117 13.21 10.53 16.75
N VAL A 118 11.98 10.13 16.96
CA VAL A 118 10.96 9.89 15.93
C VAL A 118 9.84 10.91 16.09
N PRO A 119 9.36 11.54 15.03
CA PRO A 119 8.32 12.57 15.12
C PRO A 119 6.91 11.95 15.27
N ILE A 120 6.70 11.16 16.33
CA ILE A 120 5.42 10.51 16.64
C ILE A 120 4.46 11.52 17.23
N PRO A 121 3.25 11.74 16.66
CA PRO A 121 2.24 12.61 17.26
C PRO A 121 1.84 12.15 18.68
N ARG A 122 1.55 13.09 19.55
CA ARG A 122 1.13 12.77 20.94
C ARG A 122 -0.11 11.89 21.00
N THR A 123 -0.99 12.03 20.01
CA THR A 123 -2.24 11.27 19.88
C THR A 123 -2.07 9.99 19.07
N ALA A 124 -0.86 9.69 18.59
CA ALA A 124 -0.64 8.49 17.81
C ALA A 124 -0.93 7.22 18.63
N ARG A 125 -1.46 6.23 17.93
CA ARG A 125 -1.70 4.88 18.43
C ARG A 125 -1.20 3.91 17.37
N ALA A 126 -0.67 2.78 17.79
CA ALA A 126 -0.38 1.66 16.92
C ALA A 126 -1.69 0.98 16.46
N ALA A 127 -1.60 0.14 15.44
CA ALA A 127 -2.72 -0.68 15.00
C ALA A 127 -3.19 -1.62 16.12
N ALA A 128 -4.44 -2.03 16.05
CA ALA A 128 -4.97 -3.09 16.89
C ALA A 128 -4.39 -4.46 16.47
N GLY A 129 -4.53 -5.45 17.35
CA GLY A 129 -4.04 -6.80 17.12
C GLY A 129 -2.60 -7.01 17.60
N PRO A 130 -2.01 -8.19 17.38
CA PRO A 130 -0.74 -8.58 17.97
C PRO A 130 0.50 -7.92 17.35
N ASP A 131 0.36 -7.33 16.16
CA ASP A 131 1.48 -6.72 15.43
C ASP A 131 1.73 -5.28 15.83
N GLU A 132 0.71 -4.58 16.32
CA GLU A 132 0.82 -3.19 16.81
C GLU A 132 1.69 -2.32 15.90
N HIS A 133 1.49 -2.42 14.57
CA HIS A 133 2.26 -1.65 13.60
C HIS A 133 2.02 -0.14 13.76
N LEU A 134 3.06 0.63 13.49
CA LEU A 134 3.02 2.09 13.45
C LEU A 134 3.95 2.60 12.36
N SER A 135 3.46 3.44 11.45
CA SER A 135 4.28 4.12 10.43
C SER A 135 4.16 5.63 10.56
N VAL A 136 5.29 6.30 10.49
CA VAL A 136 5.40 7.77 10.52
C VAL A 136 6.23 8.23 9.33
N TYR A 137 5.73 9.17 8.55
CA TYR A 137 6.46 9.80 7.45
C TYR A 137 6.53 11.30 7.64
N GLN A 138 7.72 11.86 7.54
CA GLN A 138 7.95 13.30 7.56
C GLN A 138 8.43 13.78 6.20
N PRO A 139 7.56 14.41 5.39
CA PRO A 139 7.93 14.89 4.04
C PRO A 139 9.10 15.87 4.04
N ALA A 140 9.22 16.72 5.07
CA ALA A 140 10.27 17.74 5.15
C ALA A 140 11.69 17.14 5.25
N THR A 141 11.82 15.94 5.77
CA THR A 141 13.10 15.20 5.86
C THR A 141 13.12 13.99 4.94
N ASP A 142 12.03 13.76 4.20
CA ASP A 142 11.84 12.60 3.33
C ASP A 142 12.17 11.27 4.02
N THR A 143 11.73 11.14 5.27
CA THR A 143 12.09 10.00 6.14
C THR A 143 10.84 9.26 6.59
N LEU A 144 10.90 7.93 6.48
CA LEU A 144 9.92 6.97 6.98
C LEU A 144 10.50 6.25 8.21
N TRP A 145 9.70 6.17 9.25
CA TRP A 145 9.91 5.30 10.41
C TRP A 145 8.77 4.32 10.48
N GLU A 146 9.06 3.07 10.74
CA GLU A 146 8.05 2.06 10.97
C GLU A 146 8.44 1.10 12.09
N PHE A 147 7.45 0.57 12.79
CA PHE A 147 7.63 -0.24 13.97
C PHE A 147 6.68 -1.42 13.99
N TRP A 148 7.17 -2.54 14.49
CA TRP A 148 6.43 -3.73 14.89
C TRP A 148 6.39 -3.80 16.41
N LYS A 149 5.20 -4.10 16.97
CA LYS A 149 4.90 -4.07 18.41
C LYS A 149 5.25 -2.71 19.03
N ALA A 150 4.74 -1.65 18.40
CA ALA A 150 4.88 -0.31 18.91
C ALA A 150 3.91 -0.08 20.07
N VAL A 151 4.42 0.07 21.28
CA VAL A 151 3.63 0.27 22.49
C VAL A 151 4.07 1.50 23.25
N ARG A 152 3.12 2.25 23.77
CA ARG A 152 3.41 3.38 24.66
C ARG A 152 3.33 2.93 26.12
N ARG A 153 4.46 2.97 26.83
CA ARG A 153 4.59 2.67 28.25
C ARG A 153 4.73 3.95 29.09
N SER A 154 4.86 3.82 30.39
CA SER A 154 5.05 4.95 31.32
C SER A 154 6.34 5.74 31.06
N ASP A 155 7.39 5.07 30.59
CA ASP A 155 8.72 5.63 30.27
C ASP A 155 8.87 6.06 28.81
N GLY A 156 7.86 5.86 27.94
CA GLY A 156 7.88 6.30 26.54
C GLY A 156 7.40 5.28 25.54
N TRP A 157 7.84 5.44 24.29
CA TRP A 157 7.55 4.51 23.22
C TRP A 157 8.57 3.36 23.19
N HIS A 158 8.06 2.17 23.01
CA HIS A 158 8.83 0.94 22.81
C HIS A 158 8.42 0.27 21.52
N ALA A 159 9.30 -0.54 20.95
CA ALA A 159 8.99 -1.42 19.82
C ALA A 159 9.85 -2.68 19.88
N SER A 160 9.35 -3.79 19.35
CA SER A 160 10.17 -5.00 19.22
C SER A 160 11.11 -4.92 18.03
N TRP A 161 10.68 -4.29 16.92
CA TRP A 161 11.51 -4.09 15.73
C TRP A 161 10.98 -2.93 14.89
N GLY A 162 11.71 -2.60 13.80
CA GLY A 162 11.28 -1.56 12.88
C GLY A 162 12.34 -1.21 11.84
N GLY A 163 12.23 -0.01 11.31
CA GLY A 163 13.17 0.53 10.34
C GLY A 163 13.11 2.04 10.24
N VAL A 164 14.19 2.62 9.76
CA VAL A 164 14.29 4.03 9.35
C VAL A 164 14.76 4.05 7.90
N MET A 165 14.02 4.75 7.05
CA MET A 165 14.38 4.93 5.64
C MET A 165 14.43 6.43 5.36
N GLU A 166 15.60 6.94 5.04
CA GLU A 166 15.78 8.29 4.51
C GLU A 166 15.67 8.27 2.97
N HIS A 167 15.43 9.43 2.36
CA HIS A 167 15.26 9.56 0.91
C HIS A 167 14.16 8.64 0.34
N VAL A 168 13.04 8.54 1.05
CA VAL A 168 11.92 7.66 0.70
C VAL A 168 11.45 7.89 -0.72
N SER A 169 11.35 9.16 -1.16
CA SER A 169 10.86 9.53 -2.50
C SER A 169 11.72 9.00 -3.65
N SER A 170 12.98 8.66 -3.38
CA SER A 170 13.93 8.07 -4.35
C SER A 170 14.30 6.62 -4.05
N SER A 171 13.74 6.03 -2.99
CA SER A 171 14.06 4.67 -2.59
C SER A 171 13.46 3.61 -3.53
N PRO A 172 14.06 2.42 -3.63
CA PRO A 172 13.53 1.32 -4.44
C PRO A 172 12.24 0.70 -3.87
N GLY A 173 11.78 1.14 -2.68
CA GLY A 173 10.56 0.66 -2.05
C GLY A 173 10.74 -0.54 -1.12
N TYR A 174 11.96 -0.86 -0.75
CA TYR A 174 12.33 -1.86 0.27
C TYR A 174 13.57 -1.41 1.02
N PHE A 175 13.79 -1.94 2.22
CA PHE A 175 14.98 -1.61 3.00
C PHE A 175 16.23 -2.22 2.38
N THR A 176 17.31 -1.42 2.35
CA THR A 176 18.61 -1.78 1.79
C THR A 176 19.71 -1.40 2.77
N GLY A 177 20.95 -1.83 2.53
CA GLY A 177 22.11 -1.38 3.29
C GLY A 177 22.37 0.13 3.24
N THR A 178 21.67 0.86 2.35
CA THR A 178 21.80 2.32 2.19
C THR A 178 20.54 3.09 2.58
N SER A 179 19.57 2.42 3.19
CA SER A 179 18.30 3.06 3.59
C SER A 179 18.48 4.12 4.68
N TYR A 180 19.59 4.09 5.38
CA TYR A 180 19.97 5.07 6.39
C TYR A 180 21.48 5.38 6.29
N PRO A 181 21.91 6.66 6.34
CA PRO A 181 23.33 7.03 6.28
C PRO A 181 24.15 6.41 7.42
N GLY A 182 25.29 5.84 7.08
CA GLY A 182 26.19 5.22 8.04
C GLY A 182 25.87 3.77 8.38
N LEU A 183 24.82 3.18 7.77
CA LEU A 183 24.64 1.73 7.85
C LEU A 183 25.75 1.01 7.10
N THR A 184 26.28 -0.03 7.76
CA THR A 184 27.15 -1.02 7.12
C THR A 184 26.28 -2.19 6.65
N ALA A 185 26.43 -2.60 5.38
CA ALA A 185 25.80 -3.85 4.97
C ALA A 185 26.29 -5.00 5.87
N PRO A 186 25.44 -5.93 6.33
CA PRO A 186 24.11 -6.25 5.82
C PRO A 186 22.94 -5.76 6.70
N SER A 187 23.15 -4.96 7.74
CA SER A 187 22.14 -4.69 8.77
C SER A 187 20.85 -4.07 8.22
N GLY A 188 20.96 -3.08 7.34
CA GLY A 188 19.79 -2.42 6.77
C GLY A 188 18.85 -3.35 6.00
N TRP A 189 19.37 -4.44 5.44
CA TRP A 189 18.55 -5.44 4.73
C TRP A 189 17.56 -6.17 5.65
N ASN A 190 17.83 -6.19 6.94
CA ASN A 190 16.96 -6.82 7.95
C ASN A 190 16.00 -5.83 8.62
N TRP A 191 16.06 -4.55 8.25
CA TRP A 191 15.14 -3.56 8.80
C TRP A 191 13.75 -3.70 8.19
N GLY A 192 12.81 -3.00 8.79
CA GLY A 192 11.41 -3.05 8.39
C GLY A 192 10.53 -3.78 9.40
N ALA A 193 9.29 -3.36 9.49
CA ALA A 193 8.34 -3.90 10.47
C ALA A 193 7.58 -5.14 9.97
N SER A 194 7.65 -5.47 8.67
CA SER A 194 7.08 -6.71 8.12
C SER A 194 8.05 -7.88 8.21
N ALA A 195 7.55 -9.10 8.11
CA ALA A 195 8.35 -10.32 8.06
C ALA A 195 9.33 -10.36 6.87
N THR A 196 9.04 -9.62 5.80
CA THR A 196 9.81 -9.60 4.55
C THR A 196 10.86 -8.51 4.45
N SER A 197 10.98 -7.60 5.42
CA SER A 197 11.73 -6.34 5.31
C SER A 197 11.18 -5.38 4.24
N LEU A 198 9.98 -5.62 3.73
CA LEU A 198 9.26 -4.64 2.94
C LEU A 198 8.59 -3.63 3.87
N PRO A 199 8.55 -2.33 3.52
CA PRO A 199 7.84 -1.36 4.34
C PRO A 199 6.38 -1.75 4.55
N VAL A 200 5.88 -1.72 5.80
CA VAL A 200 4.49 -2.09 6.10
C VAL A 200 3.47 -1.15 5.44
N ILE A 201 3.88 0.08 5.13
CA ILE A 201 3.03 1.00 4.35
C ILE A 201 3.15 0.72 2.84
N GLY A 202 4.15 -0.01 2.38
CA GLY A 202 4.30 -0.42 0.99
C GLY A 202 3.17 -1.32 0.54
N GLY A 203 2.49 -0.95 -0.52
CA GLY A 203 1.35 -1.70 -1.06
C GLY A 203 0.08 -1.66 -0.21
N THR A 204 0.08 -0.95 0.92
CA THR A 204 -1.11 -0.73 1.75
C THR A 204 -2.02 0.30 1.08
N VAL A 205 -3.27 -0.07 0.83
CA VAL A 205 -4.30 0.81 0.23
C VAL A 205 -4.66 1.91 1.22
N ARG A 206 -4.42 3.16 0.86
CA ARG A 206 -4.63 4.28 1.78
C ARG A 206 -6.06 4.79 1.70
N ILE A 207 -6.55 5.32 2.82
CA ILE A 207 -7.86 5.99 2.91
C ILE A 207 -8.01 7.09 1.86
N SER A 208 -6.93 7.87 1.62
CA SER A 208 -6.92 8.94 0.61
C SER A 208 -7.04 8.42 -0.82
N GLU A 209 -6.57 7.22 -1.10
CA GLU A 209 -6.62 6.59 -2.43
C GLU A 209 -8.02 6.05 -2.73
N LEU A 210 -8.64 5.40 -1.76
CA LEU A 210 -10.04 4.97 -1.91
C LEU A 210 -10.98 6.17 -2.07
N ARG A 211 -10.74 7.27 -1.34
CA ARG A 211 -11.48 8.53 -1.55
C ARG A 211 -11.29 9.13 -2.93
N ALA A 212 -10.09 8.97 -3.49
CA ALA A 212 -9.78 9.42 -4.86
C ALA A 212 -10.26 8.44 -5.94
N GLY A 213 -10.76 7.26 -5.55
CA GLY A 213 -11.21 6.21 -6.47
C GLY A 213 -10.07 5.55 -7.25
N VAL A 214 -8.81 5.66 -6.79
CA VAL A 214 -7.67 5.11 -7.53
C VAL A 214 -6.50 4.78 -6.62
N VAL A 215 -5.91 3.60 -6.83
CA VAL A 215 -4.64 3.17 -6.24
C VAL A 215 -3.58 3.15 -7.35
N ARG A 216 -2.46 3.83 -7.12
CA ARG A 216 -1.38 4.01 -8.12
C ARG A 216 -0.08 3.34 -7.71
N HIS A 217 -0.18 2.16 -7.13
CA HIS A 217 0.94 1.32 -6.71
C HIS A 217 0.51 -0.14 -6.65
N ALA A 218 1.48 -1.06 -6.59
CA ALA A 218 1.23 -2.49 -6.36
C ALA A 218 0.58 -2.71 -4.98
N LEU A 219 -0.28 -3.71 -4.89
CA LEU A 219 -0.95 -4.07 -3.65
C LEU A 219 -0.07 -5.02 -2.82
N ALA A 220 -0.11 -4.90 -1.51
CA ALA A 220 0.46 -5.90 -0.61
C ALA A 220 -0.57 -7.01 -0.32
N LEU A 221 -0.10 -8.26 -0.33
CA LEU A 221 -0.91 -9.45 -0.07
C LEU A 221 -0.31 -10.23 1.08
N ALA A 222 -1.16 -10.67 2.02
CA ALA A 222 -0.86 -11.74 2.94
C ALA A 222 -1.45 -13.05 2.40
N ILE A 223 -0.76 -14.16 2.66
CA ILE A 223 -1.22 -15.51 2.32
C ILE A 223 -1.15 -16.41 3.55
N PRO A 224 -2.02 -17.41 3.69
CA PRO A 224 -2.01 -18.30 4.86
C PRO A 224 -0.69 -19.02 5.07
N GLU A 225 -0.05 -19.43 3.98
CA GLU A 225 1.19 -20.19 3.98
C GLU A 225 2.17 -19.71 2.91
N ALA A 226 3.33 -19.18 3.31
CA ALA A 226 4.44 -18.92 2.40
C ALA A 226 5.49 -20.02 2.44
N CYS A 227 6.31 -20.14 1.39
CA CYS A 227 7.38 -21.13 1.29
C CYS A 227 8.39 -20.98 2.43
N ALA A 228 8.75 -22.09 3.05
CA ALA A 228 9.77 -22.13 4.09
C ALA A 228 11.17 -21.85 3.53
N ARG A 229 11.97 -21.04 4.25
CA ARG A 229 13.42 -20.83 4.03
C ARG A 229 13.81 -20.22 2.68
N VAL A 230 12.85 -19.80 1.87
CA VAL A 230 13.11 -19.14 0.59
C VAL A 230 12.16 -17.98 0.42
N PHE A 231 12.68 -16.92 -0.10
CA PHE A 231 11.92 -15.74 -0.51
C PHE A 231 12.36 -15.30 -1.90
N THR A 232 11.69 -14.37 -2.49
CA THR A 232 12.09 -13.82 -3.79
C THR A 232 12.20 -12.30 -3.69
N TRP A 233 13.11 -11.72 -4.45
CA TRP A 233 13.15 -10.28 -4.59
C TRP A 233 11.74 -9.71 -4.88
N PRO A 234 11.30 -8.63 -4.19
CA PRO A 234 12.07 -7.69 -3.36
C PRO A 234 12.16 -8.02 -1.87
N ALA A 235 11.56 -9.11 -1.38
CA ALA A 235 11.74 -9.52 0.01
C ALA A 235 13.22 -9.78 0.34
N GLN A 236 13.61 -9.53 1.60
CA GLN A 236 14.96 -9.72 2.08
C GLN A 236 15.06 -10.78 3.19
N ARG A 237 13.92 -11.26 3.66
CA ARG A 237 13.76 -12.33 4.64
C ARG A 237 12.38 -12.96 4.53
N THR A 238 12.10 -13.98 5.30
CA THR A 238 10.81 -14.70 5.31
C THR A 238 10.56 -15.34 6.67
N ASP A 239 9.32 -15.38 7.08
CA ASP A 239 8.80 -16.23 8.15
C ASP A 239 7.95 -17.39 7.61
N GLY A 240 7.96 -17.60 6.30
CA GLY A 240 7.27 -18.70 5.64
C GLY A 240 7.66 -20.07 6.18
N PHE A 241 6.68 -20.95 6.29
CA PHE A 241 6.85 -22.27 6.91
C PHE A 241 6.37 -23.43 6.02
N SER A 242 5.69 -23.14 4.90
CA SER A 242 5.13 -24.19 4.03
C SER A 242 6.21 -24.92 3.25
N ARG A 243 6.12 -26.24 3.22
CA ARG A 243 6.95 -27.14 2.41
C ARG A 243 6.19 -27.69 1.19
N ALA A 244 5.00 -27.17 0.95
CA ALA A 244 4.19 -27.56 -0.20
C ALA A 244 4.91 -27.19 -1.52
N ARG A 245 4.90 -28.09 -2.48
CA ARG A 245 5.56 -27.90 -3.80
C ARG A 245 5.04 -26.67 -4.56
N ASN A 246 3.83 -26.25 -4.25
CA ASN A 246 3.14 -25.14 -4.90
C ASN A 246 3.04 -23.89 -4.02
N CYS A 247 3.72 -23.83 -2.87
CA CYS A 247 3.75 -22.64 -2.04
C CYS A 247 4.26 -21.44 -2.82
N LEU A 248 3.79 -20.25 -2.49
CA LEU A 248 4.37 -19.00 -2.96
C LEU A 248 5.44 -18.53 -1.97
N PRO A 249 6.62 -18.12 -2.43
CA PRO A 249 7.57 -17.44 -1.56
C PRO A 249 7.11 -16.01 -1.28
N GLU A 250 7.42 -15.48 -0.13
CA GLU A 250 7.30 -14.04 0.12
C GLU A 250 8.19 -13.25 -0.84
N GLY A 251 7.74 -12.05 -1.20
CA GLY A 251 8.30 -11.26 -2.28
C GLY A 251 7.75 -11.61 -3.67
N ALA A 252 7.00 -12.71 -3.82
CA ALA A 252 6.42 -13.09 -5.11
C ALA A 252 5.56 -11.95 -5.68
N HIS A 253 5.81 -11.60 -6.94
CA HIS A 253 5.09 -10.55 -7.62
C HIS A 253 4.05 -11.15 -8.56
N LEU A 254 2.78 -10.87 -8.29
CA LEU A 254 1.63 -11.30 -9.06
C LEU A 254 1.08 -10.11 -9.85
N ARG A 255 0.31 -10.41 -10.91
CA ARG A 255 -0.53 -9.41 -11.58
C ARG A 255 -1.83 -10.04 -12.03
N LEU A 256 -2.85 -9.24 -12.29
CA LEU A 256 -3.96 -9.69 -13.14
C LEU A 256 -3.53 -9.73 -14.61
N ASP A 257 -4.08 -10.68 -15.37
CA ASP A 257 -3.82 -10.77 -16.80
C ASP A 257 -4.12 -9.41 -17.46
N PRO A 258 -3.14 -8.76 -18.11
CA PRO A 258 -3.34 -7.46 -18.76
C PRO A 258 -4.35 -7.49 -19.89
N ARG A 259 -4.72 -8.66 -20.41
CA ARG A 259 -5.76 -8.83 -21.43
C ARG A 259 -7.17 -8.93 -20.87
N LEU A 260 -7.32 -9.05 -19.53
CA LEU A 260 -8.62 -9.08 -18.90
C LEU A 260 -9.31 -7.72 -19.03
N ASP A 261 -10.44 -7.69 -19.69
CA ASP A 261 -11.26 -6.48 -19.82
C ASP A 261 -12.10 -6.31 -18.53
N LEU A 262 -11.58 -5.51 -17.60
CA LEU A 262 -12.24 -5.24 -16.33
C LEU A 262 -13.59 -4.50 -16.52
N SER A 263 -13.79 -3.78 -17.63
CA SER A 263 -15.04 -3.05 -17.88
C SER A 263 -16.24 -3.99 -18.07
N ARG A 264 -16.00 -5.22 -18.51
CA ARG A 264 -17.03 -6.25 -18.70
C ARG A 264 -17.42 -6.97 -17.41
N LEU A 265 -16.68 -6.75 -16.33
CA LEU A 265 -16.97 -7.36 -15.04
C LEU A 265 -17.83 -6.42 -14.19
N GLN A 266 -18.87 -6.97 -13.59
CA GLN A 266 -19.73 -6.23 -12.65
C GLN A 266 -19.09 -6.22 -11.25
N LEU A 267 -17.95 -5.52 -11.11
CA LEU A 267 -17.22 -5.46 -9.86
C LEU A 267 -17.76 -4.34 -8.96
N PRO A 268 -17.89 -4.59 -7.65
CA PRO A 268 -18.07 -3.50 -6.69
C PRO A 268 -16.99 -2.42 -6.84
N PRO A 269 -17.28 -1.15 -6.52
CA PRO A 269 -16.34 -0.05 -6.74
C PRO A 269 -14.95 -0.28 -6.15
N VAL A 270 -14.88 -0.71 -4.88
CA VAL A 270 -13.61 -1.02 -4.21
C VAL A 270 -12.87 -2.18 -4.87
N THR A 271 -13.58 -3.24 -5.27
CA THR A 271 -12.98 -4.39 -5.97
C THR A 271 -12.40 -3.98 -7.31
N ARG A 272 -13.08 -3.10 -8.04
CA ARG A 272 -12.59 -2.53 -9.30
C ARG A 272 -11.30 -1.75 -9.10
N ILE A 273 -11.23 -0.87 -8.10
CA ILE A 273 -10.02 -0.11 -7.76
C ILE A 273 -8.84 -1.06 -7.49
N LEU A 274 -9.07 -2.12 -6.71
CA LEU A 274 -8.04 -3.11 -6.42
C LEU A 274 -7.62 -3.89 -7.68
N ALA A 275 -8.57 -4.30 -8.52
CA ALA A 275 -8.30 -5.02 -9.76
C ALA A 275 -7.51 -4.19 -10.78
N GLU A 276 -7.84 -2.92 -10.94
CA GLU A 276 -7.10 -1.99 -11.80
C GLU A 276 -5.67 -1.77 -11.31
N ALA A 277 -5.47 -1.63 -9.99
CA ALA A 277 -4.13 -1.54 -9.40
C ALA A 277 -3.34 -2.84 -9.60
N ALA A 278 -3.95 -4.00 -9.36
CA ALA A 278 -3.35 -5.31 -9.55
C ALA A 278 -2.98 -5.60 -11.01
N GLN A 279 -3.77 -5.10 -11.96
CA GLN A 279 -3.50 -5.26 -13.39
C GLN A 279 -2.33 -4.35 -13.83
N ARG A 280 -2.27 -3.13 -13.33
CA ARG A 280 -1.28 -2.14 -13.74
C ARG A 280 0.05 -2.26 -12.99
N TYR A 281 -0.01 -2.41 -11.68
CA TYR A 281 1.17 -2.37 -10.79
C TYR A 281 1.49 -3.71 -10.14
N GLY A 282 0.54 -4.64 -10.17
CA GLY A 282 0.70 -5.97 -9.59
C GLY A 282 0.34 -6.04 -8.10
N ILE A 283 0.71 -7.18 -7.53
CA ILE A 283 0.49 -7.56 -6.13
C ILE A 283 1.77 -8.21 -5.63
N ILE A 284 2.28 -7.80 -4.47
CA ILE A 284 3.46 -8.39 -3.85
C ILE A 284 3.05 -9.16 -2.60
N VAL A 285 3.43 -10.42 -2.52
CA VAL A 285 3.26 -11.23 -1.30
C VAL A 285 4.21 -10.68 -0.24
N ARG A 286 3.64 -10.02 0.79
CA ARG A 286 4.41 -9.29 1.80
C ARG A 286 4.53 -10.03 3.12
N ASP A 287 3.59 -10.93 3.43
CA ASP A 287 3.51 -11.49 4.76
C ASP A 287 2.75 -12.83 4.78
N VAL A 288 2.85 -13.53 5.91
CA VAL A 288 2.04 -14.71 6.24
C VAL A 288 0.89 -14.29 7.14
N SER A 289 -0.34 -14.63 6.77
CA SER A 289 -1.54 -14.30 7.57
C SER A 289 -1.91 -15.38 8.60
N HIS A 290 -1.49 -16.62 8.38
CA HIS A 290 -1.92 -17.81 9.12
C HIS A 290 -3.44 -18.12 9.08
N HIS A 291 -4.25 -17.31 8.42
CA HIS A 291 -5.71 -17.43 8.40
C HIS A 291 -6.27 -17.40 6.98
N SER A 292 -6.25 -16.25 6.33
CA SER A 292 -6.86 -16.07 5.01
C SER A 292 -6.00 -15.23 4.09
N VAL A 293 -6.22 -15.38 2.79
CA VAL A 293 -5.65 -14.50 1.77
C VAL A 293 -6.21 -13.10 1.98
N GLY A 294 -5.34 -12.09 2.10
CA GLY A 294 -5.79 -10.75 2.41
C GLY A 294 -4.95 -9.63 1.84
N PHE A 295 -5.62 -8.54 1.48
CA PHE A 295 -4.97 -7.27 1.19
C PHE A 295 -4.78 -6.47 2.48
N TYR A 296 -4.08 -5.34 2.37
CA TYR A 296 -3.88 -4.39 3.46
C TYR A 296 -4.44 -3.03 3.09
N ALA A 297 -5.19 -2.43 4.01
CA ALA A 297 -5.62 -1.05 3.93
C ALA A 297 -5.15 -0.26 5.17
N GLU A 298 -5.05 1.07 5.05
CA GLU A 298 -4.60 1.95 6.12
C GLU A 298 -5.51 1.84 7.35
N ASP A 299 -4.94 1.63 8.53
CA ASP A 299 -5.67 1.65 9.79
C ASP A 299 -6.32 3.03 10.03
N PRO A 300 -7.63 3.09 10.35
CA PRO A 300 -8.35 4.34 10.49
C PRO A 300 -8.15 5.04 11.84
N THR A 301 -7.34 4.52 12.73
CA THR A 301 -7.14 5.05 14.10
C THR A 301 -6.88 6.57 14.11
N ARG A 302 -6.17 7.08 13.08
CA ARG A 302 -5.91 8.50 12.90
C ARG A 302 -7.14 9.33 12.56
N THR A 303 -8.19 8.74 12.03
CA THR A 303 -9.38 9.46 11.53
C THR A 303 -10.45 9.66 12.62
N GLY A 304 -10.29 9.07 13.78
CA GLY A 304 -11.23 9.13 14.90
C GLY A 304 -12.49 8.28 14.72
N ARG A 305 -12.82 7.87 13.52
CA ARG A 305 -13.91 6.93 13.16
C ARG A 305 -13.47 6.06 11.99
N ASN A 306 -14.07 4.87 11.88
CA ASN A 306 -13.77 3.99 10.75
C ASN A 306 -14.46 4.52 9.46
N PRO A 307 -13.68 5.01 8.46
CA PRO A 307 -14.23 5.58 7.23
C PRO A 307 -14.65 4.51 6.21
N TYR A 308 -14.34 3.26 6.45
CA TYR A 308 -14.62 2.16 5.53
C TYR A 308 -16.09 1.72 5.62
N LEU A 309 -16.67 1.80 6.83
CA LEU A 309 -17.97 1.21 7.14
C LEU A 309 -19.14 2.19 6.95
N GLY A 310 -20.34 1.62 6.81
CA GLY A 310 -21.60 2.36 6.64
C GLY A 310 -21.98 2.60 5.18
N ALA A 311 -23.23 3.00 4.94
CA ALA A 311 -23.80 3.16 3.60
C ALA A 311 -23.03 4.17 2.71
N HIS A 312 -22.33 5.12 3.31
CA HIS A 312 -21.49 6.12 2.62
C HIS A 312 -20.01 5.92 2.97
N GLY A 313 -19.63 4.74 3.47
CA GLY A 313 -18.25 4.38 3.74
C GLY A 313 -17.48 4.04 2.46
N LEU A 314 -16.16 3.92 2.58
CA LEU A 314 -15.27 3.63 1.45
C LEU A 314 -15.50 2.24 0.83
N TYR A 315 -16.21 1.37 1.53
CA TYR A 315 -16.65 0.07 1.02
C TYR A 315 -18.09 0.10 0.48
N ASP A 316 -18.70 1.29 0.35
CA ASP A 316 -20.04 1.46 -0.21
C ASP A 316 -21.12 0.59 0.47
N GLY A 317 -21.05 0.53 1.81
CA GLY A 317 -21.94 -0.30 2.64
C GLY A 317 -21.63 -1.79 2.63
N LEU A 318 -20.71 -2.24 1.80
CA LEU A 318 -20.30 -3.63 1.69
C LEU A 318 -19.34 -4.05 2.83
N ARG A 319 -19.12 -5.35 2.95
CA ARG A 319 -18.14 -5.95 3.85
C ARG A 319 -17.07 -6.69 3.04
N PRO A 320 -15.83 -6.82 3.55
CA PRO A 320 -14.74 -7.48 2.83
C PRO A 320 -15.13 -8.85 2.26
N TRP A 321 -15.79 -9.70 3.05
CA TRP A 321 -16.27 -11.01 2.63
C TRP A 321 -17.36 -11.01 1.56
N SER A 322 -17.93 -9.85 1.21
CA SER A 322 -18.94 -9.74 0.14
C SER A 322 -18.37 -9.18 -1.17
N PHE A 323 -17.32 -8.36 -1.12
CA PHE A 323 -16.75 -7.76 -2.31
C PHE A 323 -15.44 -8.42 -2.77
N LEU A 324 -14.61 -8.93 -1.86
CA LEU A 324 -13.34 -9.58 -2.23
C LEU A 324 -13.52 -10.95 -2.93
N PRO A 325 -14.55 -11.75 -2.67
CA PRO A 325 -14.84 -12.92 -3.50
C PRO A 325 -15.02 -12.61 -4.97
N GLN A 326 -15.44 -11.38 -5.30
CA GLN A 326 -15.66 -10.91 -6.67
C GLN A 326 -14.36 -10.39 -7.35
N PHE A 327 -13.24 -10.30 -6.63
CA PHE A 327 -11.96 -10.00 -7.25
C PHE A 327 -11.60 -11.14 -8.23
N PRO A 328 -11.07 -10.84 -9.42
CA PRO A 328 -10.86 -11.86 -10.45
C PRO A 328 -9.63 -12.75 -10.18
N TRP A 329 -9.64 -13.49 -9.05
CA TRP A 329 -8.55 -14.32 -8.55
C TRP A 329 -8.06 -15.34 -9.57
N SER A 330 -8.95 -15.93 -10.38
CA SER A 330 -8.60 -16.93 -11.42
C SER A 330 -7.77 -16.36 -12.56
N HIS A 331 -7.70 -15.05 -12.70
CA HIS A 331 -6.92 -14.34 -13.72
C HIS A 331 -5.54 -13.87 -13.22
N LEU A 332 -5.14 -14.29 -12.02
CA LEU A 332 -3.81 -13.98 -11.50
C LEU A 332 -2.72 -14.73 -12.27
N GLN A 333 -1.62 -14.03 -12.48
CA GLN A 333 -0.40 -14.53 -13.08
C GLN A 333 0.77 -14.24 -12.14
N LEU A 334 1.69 -15.21 -11.99
CA LEU A 334 2.93 -15.05 -11.26
C LEU A 334 4.02 -14.58 -12.21
N LEU A 335 4.64 -13.45 -11.91
CA LEU A 335 5.79 -12.94 -12.67
C LEU A 335 7.05 -13.74 -12.33
N GLN A 336 8.04 -13.68 -13.22
CA GLN A 336 9.30 -14.41 -13.06
C GLN A 336 9.97 -14.00 -11.74
N MET A 337 10.30 -15.00 -10.93
CA MET A 337 10.90 -14.83 -9.62
C MET A 337 12.43 -14.86 -9.67
N HIS A 338 13.04 -14.17 -8.73
CA HIS A 338 14.43 -14.37 -8.34
C HIS A 338 14.48 -14.81 -6.88
N THR A 339 14.60 -16.12 -6.66
CA THR A 339 14.53 -16.76 -5.35
C THR A 339 15.87 -16.72 -4.64
N CYS A 340 15.87 -16.36 -3.37
CA CYS A 340 17.01 -16.26 -2.48
C CYS A 340 16.76 -17.06 -1.20
N ALA A 341 17.85 -17.42 -0.51
CA ALA A 341 17.81 -18.04 0.82
C ALA A 341 18.38 -17.12 1.92
N SER A 342 18.99 -16.01 1.55
CA SER A 342 19.57 -15.00 2.45
C SER A 342 19.59 -13.63 1.82
N ALA A 343 19.58 -12.56 2.64
CA ALA A 343 19.82 -11.19 2.18
C ALA A 343 21.32 -10.95 1.90
N PRO A 344 21.68 -10.02 0.99
CA PRO A 344 20.77 -9.27 0.14
C PRO A 344 20.22 -10.10 -1.04
N CYS A 345 18.92 -10.03 -1.25
CA CYS A 345 18.27 -10.56 -2.44
C CYS A 345 18.10 -9.40 -3.45
N LEU A 346 18.84 -9.44 -4.52
CA LEU A 346 18.87 -8.36 -5.52
C LEU A 346 18.16 -8.79 -6.80
N PRO A 347 17.65 -7.86 -7.62
CA PRO A 347 17.11 -8.21 -8.93
C PRO A 347 18.20 -8.83 -9.79
N LYS A 348 17.83 -9.75 -10.70
CA LYS A 348 18.80 -10.30 -11.65
C LYS A 348 19.38 -9.19 -12.52
N PRO A 349 20.72 -9.18 -12.76
CA PRO A 349 21.31 -8.27 -13.74
C PRO A 349 20.65 -8.46 -15.11
N GLY A 350 20.18 -7.37 -15.73
CA GLY A 350 19.49 -7.42 -17.03
C GLY A 350 18.03 -7.89 -16.97
N GLY A 351 17.50 -8.30 -15.85
CA GLY A 351 16.08 -8.38 -15.61
C GLY A 351 15.56 -6.95 -15.46
N HIS A 352 14.59 -6.56 -16.27
CA HIS A 352 13.93 -5.29 -16.08
C HIS A 352 13.49 -5.21 -14.59
N ALA A 353 14.01 -4.23 -13.85
CA ALA A 353 13.27 -3.73 -12.71
C ALA A 353 11.87 -3.48 -13.26
N LEU A 354 10.88 -4.22 -12.79
CA LEU A 354 9.51 -4.35 -13.26
C LEU A 354 9.01 -3.18 -14.08
#